data_7eb39a48a8f810b95b2e896bd371f30e
#
_entry.id   7eb39a48a8f810b95b2e896bd371f30e
#
_cell.length_a   1.000
_cell.length_b   1.000
_cell.length_c   1.000
_cell.angle_alpha   90.00
_cell.angle_beta   90.00
_cell.angle_gamma   90.00
#
_symmetry.space_group_name_H-M   'P 1'
#
loop_
_entity.id
_entity.type
_entity.pdbx_description
1 polymer ?
#
loop_
_entity_poly.entity_id
_entity_poly.type
_entity_poly.pdbx_seq_one_letter_code
_entity_poly.pdbx_strand_id
1 'polypeptide(L)'
;MVIVAVFAYVLFSVRVTEWRTRYVRESNEMDNQSNTRAVDSLLNFETVKYFGNEQFESQRYDQDLERWESARMKNRLSLAALNSGQAFIIAVTMTVMMWMAVSDVQRGSMTLGDLTMINAYLIQLFIPLNALGFIYREIRQSLVNIERMFALLGQKATIV
;
A
#
# COMPACT_ATOMS: atom_id res chain seq x y z
N MET A 1 0.35 22.63 -17.28
CA MET A 1 0.87 22.30 -15.94
C MET A 1 0.15 21.14 -15.28
N VAL A 2 -1.18 21.21 -15.05
CA VAL A 2 -1.97 20.16 -14.37
C VAL A 2 -1.77 18.77 -14.98
N ILE A 3 -1.87 18.64 -16.30
CA ILE A 3 -1.69 17.35 -17.01
C ILE A 3 -0.29 16.75 -16.74
N VAL A 4 0.76 17.57 -16.75
CA VAL A 4 2.13 17.14 -16.44
C VAL A 4 2.26 16.66 -15.00
N ALA A 5 1.63 17.36 -14.06
CA ALA A 5 1.64 16.98 -12.64
C ALA A 5 0.89 15.66 -12.41
N VAL A 6 -0.28 15.49 -13.03
CA VAL A 6 -1.06 14.23 -12.98
C VAL A 6 -0.24 13.08 -13.57
N PHE A 7 0.38 13.28 -14.71
CA PHE A 7 1.23 12.27 -15.35
C PHE A 7 2.42 11.88 -14.46
N ALA A 8 3.12 12.86 -13.90
CA ALA A 8 4.22 12.63 -12.95
C ALA A 8 3.75 11.88 -11.71
N TYR A 9 2.60 12.24 -11.15
CA TYR A 9 1.99 11.58 -10.00
C TYR A 9 1.68 10.10 -10.30
N VAL A 10 1.02 9.82 -11.42
CA VAL A 10 0.64 8.47 -11.82
C VAL A 10 1.88 7.62 -12.08
N LEU A 11 2.86 8.15 -12.82
CA LEU A 11 4.09 7.45 -13.14
C LEU A 11 4.91 7.13 -11.88
N PHE A 12 5.01 8.07 -10.95
CA PHE A 12 5.64 7.86 -9.64
C PHE A 12 4.90 6.78 -8.85
N SER A 13 3.56 6.88 -8.75
CA SER A 13 2.72 5.94 -8.00
C SER A 13 2.86 4.52 -8.53
N VAL A 14 2.84 4.32 -9.84
CA VAL A 14 3.00 2.99 -10.47
C VAL A 14 4.40 2.42 -10.17
N ARG A 15 5.46 3.21 -10.43
CA ARG A 15 6.85 2.77 -10.21
C ARG A 15 7.11 2.37 -8.76
N VAL A 16 6.68 3.21 -7.81
CA VAL A 16 6.90 2.94 -6.38
C VAL A 16 6.02 1.80 -5.89
N THR A 17 4.80 1.63 -6.42
CA THR A 17 3.93 0.50 -6.08
C THR A 17 4.52 -0.82 -6.56
N GLU A 18 5.08 -0.89 -7.76
CA GLU A 18 5.78 -2.08 -8.26
C GLU A 18 6.99 -2.43 -7.38
N TRP A 19 7.83 -1.44 -7.08
CA TRP A 19 8.97 -1.63 -6.17
C TRP A 19 8.54 -2.10 -4.78
N ARG A 20 7.43 -1.59 -4.26
CA ARG A 20 6.88 -1.91 -2.95
C ARG A 20 6.28 -3.32 -2.88
N THR A 21 5.81 -3.87 -3.98
CA THR A 21 5.12 -5.18 -4.04
C THR A 21 5.97 -6.30 -3.45
N ARG A 22 7.30 -6.25 -3.60
CA ARG A 22 8.21 -7.24 -3.01
C ARG A 22 8.18 -7.22 -1.47
N TYR A 23 8.13 -6.05 -0.84
CA TYR A 23 8.06 -5.92 0.62
C TYR A 23 6.71 -6.35 1.19
N VAL A 24 5.64 -6.13 0.43
CA VAL A 24 4.31 -6.63 0.78
C VAL A 24 4.30 -8.16 0.77
N ARG A 25 4.88 -8.78 -0.26
CA ARG A 25 4.98 -10.24 -0.37
C ARG A 25 5.83 -10.82 0.75
N GLU A 26 7.02 -10.27 1.00
CA GLU A 26 7.91 -10.68 2.10
C GLU A 26 7.19 -10.61 3.45
N SER A 27 6.50 -9.51 3.72
CA SER A 27 5.74 -9.33 4.96
C SER A 27 4.61 -10.36 5.12
N ASN A 28 3.86 -10.66 4.04
CA ASN A 28 2.79 -11.65 4.07
C ASN A 28 3.32 -13.08 4.21
N GLU A 29 4.48 -13.38 3.62
CA GLU A 29 5.11 -14.69 3.74
C GLU A 29 5.59 -14.94 5.17
N MET A 30 6.25 -13.96 5.79
CA MET A 30 6.68 -14.06 7.19
C MET A 30 5.49 -14.16 8.16
N ASP A 31 4.39 -13.44 7.88
CA ASP A 31 3.15 -13.54 8.65
C ASP A 31 2.55 -14.95 8.58
N ASN A 32 2.47 -15.52 7.38
CA ASN A 32 1.98 -16.89 7.19
C ASN A 32 2.87 -17.92 7.88
N GLN A 33 4.21 -17.79 7.80
CA GLN A 33 5.14 -18.70 8.46
C GLN A 33 5.00 -18.65 9.98
N SER A 34 4.91 -17.45 10.57
CA SER A 34 4.70 -17.26 12.00
C SER A 34 3.38 -17.86 12.47
N ASN A 35 2.27 -17.60 11.74
CA ASN A 35 0.96 -18.13 12.05
C ASN A 35 0.92 -19.66 11.93
N THR A 36 1.49 -20.24 10.88
CA THR A 36 1.56 -21.70 10.70
C THR A 36 2.30 -22.32 11.87
N ARG A 37 3.43 -21.76 12.28
CA ARG A 37 4.18 -22.27 13.43
C ARG A 37 3.42 -22.19 14.74
N ALA A 38 2.73 -21.08 15.00
CA ALA A 38 1.90 -20.94 16.20
C ALA A 38 0.81 -22.02 16.24
N VAL A 39 0.15 -22.27 15.11
CA VAL A 39 -0.87 -23.30 14.98
C VAL A 39 -0.27 -24.70 15.19
N ASP A 40 0.86 -24.99 14.55
CA ASP A 40 1.54 -26.29 14.68
C ASP A 40 1.97 -26.57 16.12
N SER A 41 2.53 -25.59 16.83
CA SER A 41 2.91 -25.73 18.24
C SER A 41 1.70 -25.95 19.15
N LEU A 42 0.55 -25.29 18.83
CA LEU A 42 -0.68 -25.49 19.59
C LEU A 42 -1.35 -26.83 19.29
N LEU A 43 -1.33 -27.30 18.05
CA LEU A 43 -1.86 -28.62 17.68
C LEU A 43 -1.04 -29.76 18.30
N ASN A 44 0.28 -29.54 18.45
CA ASN A 44 1.18 -30.53 19.03
C ASN A 44 1.55 -30.23 20.51
N PHE A 45 0.69 -29.48 21.23
CA PHE A 45 0.99 -29.03 22.59
C PHE A 45 1.29 -30.18 23.56
N GLU A 46 0.63 -31.33 23.40
CA GLU A 46 0.87 -32.52 24.23
C GLU A 46 2.28 -33.04 24.04
N THR A 47 2.78 -33.09 22.78
CA THR A 47 4.15 -33.51 22.48
C THR A 47 5.16 -32.52 23.08
N VAL A 48 4.91 -31.21 22.92
CA VAL A 48 5.78 -30.17 23.47
C VAL A 48 5.87 -30.30 25.00
N LYS A 49 4.74 -30.51 25.65
CA LYS A 49 4.63 -30.73 27.11
C LYS A 49 5.30 -32.00 27.54
N TYR A 50 5.10 -33.11 26.81
CA TYR A 50 5.64 -34.41 27.15
C TYR A 50 7.17 -34.43 27.16
N PHE A 51 7.80 -33.71 26.20
CA PHE A 51 9.23 -33.60 26.06
C PHE A 51 9.83 -32.38 26.80
N GLY A 52 9.05 -31.56 27.47
CA GLY A 52 9.52 -30.36 28.18
C GLY A 52 10.15 -29.29 27.30
N ASN A 53 9.72 -29.18 26.04
CA ASN A 53 10.29 -28.32 24.99
C ASN A 53 9.62 -26.95 24.86
N GLU A 54 8.85 -26.49 25.88
CA GLU A 54 8.13 -25.22 25.81
C GLU A 54 9.05 -24.03 25.58
N GLN A 55 10.19 -24.02 26.23
CA GLN A 55 11.15 -22.92 26.12
C GLN A 55 11.78 -22.88 24.72
N PHE A 56 12.06 -24.04 24.14
CA PHE A 56 12.59 -24.15 22.78
C PHE A 56 11.56 -23.65 21.75
N GLU A 57 10.31 -24.07 21.84
CA GLU A 57 9.24 -23.62 20.94
C GLU A 57 8.97 -22.12 21.10
N SER A 58 8.98 -21.57 22.32
CA SER A 58 8.84 -20.14 22.57
C SER A 58 9.99 -19.34 21.91
N GLN A 59 11.24 -19.74 22.09
CA GLN A 59 12.37 -19.06 21.46
C GLN A 59 12.32 -19.12 19.94
N ARG A 60 11.90 -20.24 19.39
CA ARG A 60 11.75 -20.43 17.97
C ARG A 60 10.64 -19.57 17.38
N TYR A 61 9.53 -19.43 18.09
CA TYR A 61 8.44 -18.55 17.71
C TYR A 61 8.84 -17.06 17.80
N ASP A 62 9.59 -16.66 18.83
CA ASP A 62 10.12 -15.32 18.98
C ASP A 62 11.02 -14.91 17.81
N GLN A 63 11.88 -15.84 17.32
CA GLN A 63 12.72 -15.60 16.14
C GLN A 63 11.88 -15.37 14.86
N ASP A 64 10.78 -16.09 14.69
CA ASP A 64 9.91 -15.90 13.55
C ASP A 64 9.14 -14.59 13.65
N LEU A 65 8.71 -14.19 14.87
CA LEU A 65 8.10 -12.90 15.12
C LEU A 65 9.07 -11.73 14.84
N GLU A 66 10.34 -11.85 15.22
CA GLU A 66 11.37 -10.85 14.92
C GLU A 66 11.57 -10.66 13.40
N ARG A 67 11.60 -11.77 12.64
CA ARG A 67 11.67 -11.73 11.18
C ARG A 67 10.43 -11.08 10.57
N TRP A 68 9.26 -11.45 11.05
CA TRP A 68 8.00 -10.85 10.63
C TRP A 68 7.94 -9.35 10.94
N GLU A 69 8.34 -8.92 12.14
CA GLU A 69 8.39 -7.52 12.53
C GLU A 69 9.33 -6.72 11.60
N SER A 70 10.52 -7.24 11.32
CA SER A 70 11.48 -6.64 10.39
C SER A 70 10.89 -6.48 8.98
N ALA A 71 10.26 -7.53 8.44
CA ALA A 71 9.61 -7.47 7.13
C ALA A 71 8.43 -6.49 7.11
N ARG A 72 7.63 -6.47 8.17
CA ARG A 72 6.52 -5.53 8.34
C ARG A 72 6.98 -4.08 8.45
N MET A 73 8.11 -3.83 9.13
CA MET A 73 8.71 -2.50 9.22
C MET A 73 9.14 -1.99 7.83
N LYS A 74 9.82 -2.83 7.04
CA LYS A 74 10.19 -2.50 5.64
C LYS A 74 8.96 -2.18 4.79
N ASN A 75 7.87 -2.97 4.94
CA ASN A 75 6.62 -2.72 4.25
C ASN A 75 6.00 -1.37 4.67
N ARG A 76 5.98 -1.04 5.96
CA ARG A 76 5.48 0.26 6.46
C ARG A 76 6.32 1.43 5.94
N LEU A 77 7.64 1.32 5.97
CA LEU A 77 8.55 2.35 5.45
C LEU A 77 8.36 2.57 3.95
N SER A 78 8.17 1.50 3.17
CA SER A 78 7.89 1.60 1.74
C SER A 78 6.55 2.29 1.45
N LEU A 79 5.53 2.07 2.31
CA LEU A 79 4.25 2.79 2.23
C LEU A 79 4.40 4.26 2.59
N ALA A 80 5.16 4.57 3.64
CA ALA A 80 5.43 5.94 4.03
C ALA A 80 6.18 6.70 2.92
N ALA A 81 7.16 6.07 2.27
CA ALA A 81 7.88 6.64 1.13
C ALA A 81 6.94 6.95 -0.05
N LEU A 82 6.01 6.04 -0.37
CA LEU A 82 4.99 6.27 -1.40
C LEU A 82 4.13 7.50 -1.06
N ASN A 83 3.56 7.52 0.14
CA ASN A 83 2.67 8.60 0.56
C ASN A 83 3.40 9.96 0.65
N SER A 84 4.62 9.97 1.17
CA SER A 84 5.44 11.18 1.25
C SER A 84 5.83 11.70 -0.12
N GLY A 85 6.20 10.84 -1.04
CA GLY A 85 6.51 11.23 -2.43
C GLY A 85 5.29 11.76 -3.17
N GLN A 86 4.13 11.16 -2.98
CA GLN A 86 2.87 11.66 -3.53
C GLN A 86 2.52 13.05 -2.97
N ALA A 87 2.61 13.22 -1.64
CA ALA A 87 2.36 14.50 -0.98
C ALA A 87 3.34 15.59 -1.48
N PHE A 88 4.61 15.24 -1.68
CA PHE A 88 5.61 16.15 -2.21
C PHE A 88 5.28 16.62 -3.64
N ILE A 89 4.88 15.72 -4.53
CA ILE A 89 4.48 16.07 -5.90
C ILE A 89 3.28 17.04 -5.86
N ILE A 90 2.29 16.76 -5.02
CA ILE A 90 1.10 17.62 -4.85
C ILE A 90 1.53 18.99 -4.33
N ALA A 91 2.35 19.06 -3.27
CA ALA A 91 2.78 20.31 -2.68
C ALA A 91 3.56 21.19 -3.67
N VAL A 92 4.50 20.61 -4.40
CA VAL A 92 5.26 21.32 -5.45
C VAL A 92 4.31 21.83 -6.53
N THR A 93 3.38 21.00 -7.00
CA THR A 93 2.40 21.39 -8.03
C THR A 93 1.55 22.56 -7.56
N MET A 94 1.00 22.48 -6.34
CA MET A 94 0.18 23.56 -5.78
C MET A 94 0.98 24.86 -5.62
N THR A 95 2.23 24.78 -5.14
CA THR A 95 3.09 25.94 -4.97
C THR A 95 3.38 26.63 -6.31
N VAL A 96 3.75 25.86 -7.34
CA VAL A 96 4.04 26.40 -8.67
C VAL A 96 2.78 27.01 -9.30
N MET A 97 1.65 26.34 -9.19
CA MET A 97 0.37 26.85 -9.74
C MET A 97 -0.07 28.14 -9.03
N MET A 98 0.07 28.18 -7.70
CA MET A 98 -0.26 29.39 -6.92
C MET A 98 0.67 30.55 -7.28
N TRP A 99 1.97 30.28 -7.45
CA TRP A 99 2.92 31.32 -7.92
C TRP A 99 2.50 31.87 -9.28
N MET A 100 2.18 31.01 -10.24
CA MET A 100 1.74 31.46 -11.56
C MET A 100 0.47 32.30 -11.47
N ALA A 101 -0.53 31.83 -10.71
CA ALA A 101 -1.80 32.54 -10.55
C ALA A 101 -1.61 33.92 -9.88
N VAL A 102 -0.77 34.02 -8.85
CA VAL A 102 -0.45 35.34 -8.22
C VAL A 102 0.26 36.27 -9.20
N SER A 103 1.19 35.74 -10.03
CA SER A 103 1.84 36.55 -11.06
C SER A 103 0.85 37.08 -12.09
N ASP A 104 -0.16 36.28 -12.48
CA ASP A 104 -1.17 36.68 -13.46
C ASP A 104 -2.18 37.71 -12.86
N VAL A 105 -2.49 37.59 -11.56
CA VAL A 105 -3.25 38.63 -10.84
C VAL A 105 -2.48 39.95 -10.79
N GLN A 106 -1.17 39.93 -10.51
CA GLN A 106 -0.33 41.16 -10.49
C GLN A 106 -0.25 41.82 -11.86
N ARG A 107 -0.32 41.05 -12.93
CA ARG A 107 -0.33 41.56 -14.32
C ARG A 107 -1.72 42.07 -14.76
N GLY A 108 -2.74 41.92 -13.92
CA GLY A 108 -4.09 42.32 -14.20
C GLY A 108 -4.85 41.41 -15.19
N SER A 109 -4.27 40.25 -15.53
CA SER A 109 -4.88 39.24 -16.40
C SER A 109 -5.89 38.31 -15.68
N MET A 110 -5.84 38.28 -14.34
CA MET A 110 -6.72 37.47 -13.51
C MET A 110 -7.25 38.28 -12.32
N THR A 111 -8.42 37.90 -11.80
CA THR A 111 -9.02 38.47 -10.61
C THR A 111 -8.66 37.66 -9.35
N LEU A 112 -8.84 38.26 -8.16
CA LEU A 112 -8.72 37.53 -6.89
C LEU A 112 -9.72 36.37 -6.78
N GLY A 113 -10.90 36.50 -7.43
CA GLY A 113 -11.89 35.45 -7.51
C GLY A 113 -11.39 34.24 -8.31
N ASP A 114 -10.69 34.46 -9.42
CA ASP A 114 -10.11 33.38 -10.22
C ASP A 114 -9.03 32.63 -9.47
N LEU A 115 -8.23 33.32 -8.65
CA LEU A 115 -7.21 32.71 -7.81
C LEU A 115 -7.83 31.75 -6.78
N THR A 116 -8.92 32.14 -6.11
CA THR A 116 -9.64 31.28 -5.17
C THR A 116 -10.27 30.10 -5.86
N MET A 117 -10.82 30.30 -7.07
CA MET A 117 -11.39 29.24 -7.88
C MET A 117 -10.35 28.19 -8.31
N ILE A 118 -9.18 28.63 -8.77
CA ILE A 118 -8.05 27.72 -9.10
C ILE A 118 -7.65 26.89 -7.91
N ASN A 119 -7.51 27.51 -6.73
CA ASN A 119 -7.16 26.79 -5.50
C ASN A 119 -8.21 25.71 -5.15
N ALA A 120 -9.50 26.07 -5.22
CA ALA A 120 -10.59 25.12 -4.97
C ALA A 120 -10.57 23.95 -5.96
N TYR A 121 -10.38 24.20 -7.26
CA TYR A 121 -10.31 23.15 -8.26
C TYR A 121 -9.08 22.25 -8.09
N LEU A 122 -7.93 22.78 -7.69
CA LEU A 122 -6.75 21.98 -7.41
C LEU A 122 -7.00 21.00 -6.26
N ILE A 123 -7.55 21.46 -5.15
CA ILE A 123 -7.91 20.60 -4.02
C ILE A 123 -8.89 19.52 -4.47
N GLN A 124 -9.95 19.91 -5.18
CA GLN A 124 -10.98 18.99 -5.64
C GLN A 124 -10.46 17.94 -6.65
N LEU A 125 -9.43 18.26 -7.42
CA LEU A 125 -8.80 17.35 -8.37
C LEU A 125 -7.89 16.33 -7.67
N PHE A 126 -7.22 16.72 -6.59
CA PHE A 126 -6.32 15.82 -5.88
C PHE A 126 -7.04 14.79 -5.01
N ILE A 127 -8.28 15.05 -4.56
CA ILE A 127 -9.06 14.08 -3.79
C ILE A 127 -9.25 12.76 -4.53
N PRO A 128 -9.77 12.71 -5.76
CA PRO A 128 -9.91 11.46 -6.51
C PRO A 128 -8.56 10.84 -6.90
N LEU A 129 -7.51 11.64 -7.10
CA LEU A 129 -6.18 11.10 -7.39
C LEU A 129 -5.64 10.27 -6.22
N ASN A 130 -5.82 10.73 -4.98
CA ASN A 130 -5.43 9.96 -3.80
C ASN A 130 -6.24 8.65 -3.67
N ALA A 131 -7.50 8.66 -4.08
CA ALA A 131 -8.36 7.47 -4.06
C ALA A 131 -7.97 6.43 -5.14
N LEU A 132 -7.40 6.85 -6.27
CA LEU A 132 -7.05 5.95 -7.39
C LEU A 132 -6.11 4.81 -6.96
N GLY A 133 -5.13 5.10 -6.11
CA GLY A 133 -4.20 4.09 -5.61
C GLY A 133 -4.88 3.02 -4.75
N PHE A 134 -5.88 3.40 -3.97
CA PHE A 134 -6.69 2.48 -3.19
C PHE A 134 -7.61 1.65 -4.10
N ILE A 135 -8.34 2.30 -4.99
CA ILE A 135 -9.28 1.66 -5.93
C ILE A 135 -8.55 0.62 -6.81
N TYR A 136 -7.37 0.95 -7.34
CA TYR A 136 -6.58 0.02 -8.15
C TYR A 136 -6.20 -1.25 -7.37
N ARG A 137 -5.78 -1.11 -6.11
CA ARG A 137 -5.46 -2.27 -5.26
C ARG A 137 -6.69 -3.13 -4.98
N GLU A 138 -7.82 -2.50 -4.69
CA GLU A 138 -9.09 -3.19 -4.41
C GLU A 138 -9.57 -3.99 -5.62
N ILE A 139 -9.52 -3.40 -6.81
CA ILE A 139 -9.86 -4.08 -8.07
C ILE A 139 -8.93 -5.28 -8.28
N ARG A 140 -7.62 -5.12 -8.09
CA ARG A 140 -6.66 -6.19 -8.30
C ARG A 140 -6.86 -7.34 -7.30
N GLN A 141 -7.13 -7.01 -6.05
CA GLN A 141 -7.42 -8.02 -5.02
C GLN A 141 -8.72 -8.77 -5.32
N SER A 142 -9.75 -8.06 -5.76
CA SER A 142 -11.03 -8.66 -6.16
C SER A 142 -10.87 -9.59 -7.36
N LEU A 143 -10.05 -9.23 -8.35
CA LEU A 143 -9.76 -10.10 -9.50
C LEU A 143 -9.06 -11.39 -9.07
N VAL A 144 -8.09 -11.32 -8.17
CA VAL A 144 -7.41 -12.51 -7.62
C VAL A 144 -8.37 -13.41 -6.85
N ASN A 145 -9.29 -12.82 -6.09
CA ASN A 145 -10.29 -13.58 -5.34
C ASN A 145 -11.28 -14.28 -6.29
N ILE A 146 -11.70 -13.60 -7.36
CA ILE A 146 -12.55 -14.17 -8.43
C ILE A 146 -11.84 -15.33 -9.13
N GLU A 147 -10.56 -15.18 -9.48
CA GLU A 147 -9.75 -16.22 -10.09
C GLU A 147 -9.69 -17.47 -9.21
N ARG A 148 -9.44 -17.30 -7.90
CA ARG A 148 -9.46 -18.42 -6.93
C ARG A 148 -10.82 -19.08 -6.83
N MET A 149 -11.90 -18.30 -6.83
CA MET A 149 -13.26 -18.83 -6.80
C MET A 149 -13.56 -19.69 -8.04
N PHE A 150 -13.18 -19.23 -9.24
CA PHE A 150 -13.34 -20.04 -10.46
C PHE A 150 -12.44 -21.28 -10.47
N ALA A 151 -11.23 -21.20 -9.93
CA ALA A 151 -10.36 -22.35 -9.77
C ALA A 151 -10.98 -23.42 -8.85
N LEU A 152 -11.65 -23.01 -7.77
CA LEU A 152 -12.40 -23.92 -6.89
C LEU A 152 -13.62 -24.53 -7.57
N LEU A 153 -14.36 -23.75 -8.35
CA LEU A 153 -15.52 -24.27 -9.13
C LEU A 153 -15.10 -25.25 -10.23
N GLY A 154 -13.87 -25.13 -10.74
CA GLY A 154 -13.30 -26.04 -11.73
C GLY A 154 -12.82 -27.38 -11.15
N GLN A 155 -12.71 -27.53 -9.82
CA GLN A 155 -12.32 -28.78 -9.18
C GLN A 155 -13.46 -29.78 -9.24
N LYS A 156 -13.23 -30.90 -9.95
CA LYS A 156 -14.16 -32.04 -9.98
C LYS A 156 -14.01 -32.84 -8.69
N ALA A 157 -15.14 -33.27 -8.14
CA ALA A 157 -15.13 -34.18 -6.99
C ALA A 157 -14.35 -35.48 -7.38
N THR A 158 -13.31 -35.79 -6.62
CA THR A 158 -12.48 -36.99 -6.82
C THR A 158 -13.06 -38.22 -6.13
N ILE A 159 -14.05 -38.03 -5.26
CA ILE A 159 -14.75 -39.12 -4.56
C ILE A 159 -16.20 -39.04 -5.00
N VAL A 160 -16.65 -40.08 -5.68
CA VAL A 160 -18.05 -40.34 -6.08
C VAL A 160 -18.61 -41.44 -5.19
#